data_3916be01bfb02ce31336d2e5217bd85b
#
_entry.id   3916be01bfb02ce31336d2e5217bd85b
#
_cell.length_a   1.000
_cell.length_b   1.000
_cell.length_c   1.000
_cell.angle_alpha   90.00
_cell.angle_beta   90.00
_cell.angle_gamma   90.00
#
_symmetry.space_group_name_H-M   'P 1'
#
loop_
_entity.id
_entity.type
_entity.pdbx_description
1 polymer ?
#
loop_
_entity_poly.entity_id
_entity_poly.type
_entity_poly.pdbx_seq_one_letter_code
_entity_poly.pdbx_strand_id
1 'polypeptide(L)'
;MSENLRILGQYSARMSAGDYDAVYEFFAPDFVSHVTARVSPEAVGTDIRPQERKFWETAKRAFPDMQFSVDLLIESGDLVVSHWTLTGTHSGGPYYDVPPSGRRVIINGTAILRLRDGKVVEHWGGPHCMNGIGLSRIVTDHAGAEGRVGGPL
;
A
#
# COMPACT_ATOMS: atom_id res chain seq x y z
N MET A 1 -15.44 20.42 -2.55
CA MET A 1 -14.56 19.23 -2.69
C MET A 1 -14.41 18.95 -4.19
N SER A 2 -13.19 18.83 -4.66
CA SER A 2 -12.94 18.58 -6.08
C SER A 2 -13.39 17.17 -6.49
N GLU A 3 -13.50 16.95 -7.80
CA GLU A 3 -13.87 15.65 -8.35
C GLU A 3 -12.82 14.58 -8.02
N ASN A 4 -11.53 14.90 -8.10
CA ASN A 4 -10.47 13.95 -7.77
C ASN A 4 -10.50 13.51 -6.30
N LEU A 5 -10.71 14.45 -5.37
CA LEU A 5 -10.84 14.12 -3.95
C LEU A 5 -12.07 13.26 -3.68
N ARG A 6 -13.17 13.53 -4.38
CA ARG A 6 -14.39 12.73 -4.28
C ARG A 6 -14.15 11.29 -4.76
N ILE A 7 -13.49 11.12 -5.91
CA ILE A 7 -13.16 9.82 -6.51
C ILE A 7 -12.29 9.01 -5.55
N LEU A 8 -11.21 9.60 -5.05
CA LEU A 8 -10.31 8.88 -4.13
C LEU A 8 -10.96 8.61 -2.77
N GLY A 9 -11.84 9.48 -2.29
CA GLY A 9 -12.64 9.22 -1.10
C GLY A 9 -13.55 8.00 -1.27
N GLN A 10 -14.21 7.88 -2.41
CA GLN A 10 -15.05 6.70 -2.74
C GLN A 10 -14.23 5.43 -2.87
N TYR A 11 -13.08 5.49 -3.58
CA TYR A 11 -12.15 4.36 -3.67
C TYR A 11 -11.71 3.90 -2.29
N SER A 12 -11.24 4.81 -1.44
CA SER A 12 -10.77 4.50 -0.08
C SER A 12 -11.86 3.89 0.79
N ALA A 13 -13.08 4.39 0.70
CA ALA A 13 -14.22 3.83 1.44
C ALA A 13 -14.51 2.39 1.03
N ARG A 14 -14.47 2.07 -0.27
CA ARG A 14 -14.67 0.70 -0.75
C ARG A 14 -13.54 -0.22 -0.34
N MET A 15 -12.29 0.24 -0.44
CA MET A 15 -11.12 -0.53 0.02
C MET A 15 -11.20 -0.84 1.52
N SER A 16 -11.60 0.13 2.34
CA SER A 16 -11.81 -0.04 3.78
C SER A 16 -12.93 -1.04 4.09
N ALA A 17 -13.95 -1.11 3.24
CA ALA A 17 -15.03 -2.09 3.35
C ALA A 17 -14.63 -3.50 2.85
N GLY A 18 -13.42 -3.68 2.33
CA GLY A 18 -12.93 -4.96 1.78
C GLY A 18 -13.36 -5.23 0.35
N ASP A 19 -13.88 -4.23 -0.35
CA ASP A 19 -14.25 -4.33 -1.77
C ASP A 19 -13.03 -4.02 -2.65
N TYR A 20 -12.19 -5.02 -2.84
CA TYR A 20 -10.93 -4.88 -3.60
C TYR A 20 -11.15 -4.88 -5.12
N ASP A 21 -12.35 -5.22 -5.61
CA ASP A 21 -12.72 -5.05 -7.01
C ASP A 21 -12.86 -3.56 -7.40
N ALA A 22 -12.93 -2.67 -6.42
CA ALA A 22 -12.89 -1.21 -6.65
C ALA A 22 -11.69 -0.78 -7.49
N VAL A 23 -10.56 -1.49 -7.45
CA VAL A 23 -9.40 -1.20 -8.30
C VAL A 23 -9.76 -1.19 -9.79
N TYR A 24 -10.66 -2.06 -10.24
CA TYR A 24 -11.08 -2.11 -11.66
C TYR A 24 -11.96 -0.94 -12.07
N GLU A 25 -12.66 -0.35 -11.12
CA GLU A 25 -13.49 0.82 -11.38
C GLU A 25 -12.69 2.11 -11.33
N PHE A 26 -11.78 2.25 -10.38
CA PHE A 26 -11.09 3.53 -10.12
C PHE A 26 -9.74 3.68 -10.82
N PHE A 27 -9.13 2.59 -11.29
CA PHE A 27 -7.85 2.62 -11.99
C PHE A 27 -8.02 2.34 -13.48
N ALA A 28 -7.27 3.06 -14.30
CA ALA A 28 -7.25 2.81 -15.74
C ALA A 28 -6.57 1.45 -16.04
N PRO A 29 -6.97 0.74 -17.12
CA PRO A 29 -6.34 -0.52 -17.49
C PRO A 29 -4.85 -0.42 -17.79
N ASP A 30 -4.42 0.74 -18.26
CA ASP A 30 -3.05 1.09 -18.61
C ASP A 30 -2.33 1.91 -17.52
N PHE A 31 -2.87 1.88 -16.28
CA PHE A 31 -2.25 2.62 -15.20
C PHE A 31 -0.84 2.12 -14.89
N VAL A 32 0.05 3.04 -14.56
CA VAL A 32 1.45 2.78 -14.24
C VAL A 32 1.67 2.90 -12.73
N SER A 33 2.15 1.82 -12.09
CA SER A 33 2.65 1.88 -10.72
C SER A 33 4.18 1.89 -10.73
N HIS A 34 4.76 2.99 -10.28
CA HIS A 34 6.22 3.12 -10.14
C HIS A 34 6.78 2.26 -9.00
N VAL A 35 5.92 1.80 -8.11
CA VAL A 35 6.28 0.82 -7.07
C VAL A 35 6.43 -0.56 -7.70
N THR A 36 5.41 -1.01 -8.43
CA THR A 36 5.42 -2.30 -9.12
C THR A 36 6.54 -2.39 -10.15
N ALA A 37 6.77 -1.31 -10.93
CA ALA A 37 7.83 -1.26 -11.93
C ALA A 37 9.24 -1.49 -11.37
N ARG A 38 9.47 -1.19 -10.10
CA ARG A 38 10.77 -1.42 -9.44
C ARG A 38 10.98 -2.87 -9.02
N VAL A 39 9.91 -3.57 -8.67
CA VAL A 39 9.96 -4.95 -8.13
C VAL A 39 9.61 -5.99 -9.18
N SER A 40 8.90 -5.60 -10.21
CA SER A 40 8.45 -6.45 -11.32
C SER A 40 8.53 -5.69 -12.65
N PRO A 41 9.73 -5.47 -13.20
CA PRO A 41 9.92 -4.72 -14.45
C PRO A 41 9.14 -5.31 -15.64
N GLU A 42 8.89 -6.61 -15.62
CA GLU A 42 8.11 -7.33 -16.63
C GLU A 42 6.62 -6.94 -16.63
N ALA A 43 6.13 -6.34 -15.56
CA ALA A 43 4.74 -5.87 -15.46
C ALA A 43 4.52 -4.51 -16.15
N VAL A 44 5.60 -3.81 -16.53
CA VAL A 44 5.51 -2.52 -17.21
C VAL A 44 4.83 -2.67 -18.56
N GLY A 45 3.78 -1.87 -18.79
CA GLY A 45 2.98 -1.92 -20.01
C GLY A 45 1.90 -3.00 -20.04
N THR A 46 1.70 -3.73 -18.95
CA THR A 46 0.58 -4.67 -18.79
C THR A 46 -0.49 -4.09 -17.88
N ASP A 47 -1.70 -4.68 -17.89
CA ASP A 47 -2.73 -4.36 -16.91
C ASP A 47 -2.33 -4.94 -15.54
N ILE A 48 -1.91 -4.07 -14.62
CA ILE A 48 -1.45 -4.47 -13.27
C ILE A 48 -2.55 -4.38 -12.21
N ARG A 49 -3.80 -4.05 -12.57
CA ARG A 49 -4.92 -4.02 -11.62
C ARG A 49 -5.15 -5.36 -10.91
N PRO A 50 -4.96 -6.54 -11.56
CA PRO A 50 -5.01 -7.82 -10.85
C PRO A 50 -3.95 -7.95 -9.75
N GLN A 51 -2.74 -7.41 -9.95
CA GLN A 51 -1.67 -7.42 -8.95
C GLN A 51 -2.01 -6.51 -7.76
N GLU A 52 -2.57 -5.33 -8.03
CA GLU A 52 -3.03 -4.41 -6.98
C GLU A 52 -4.16 -5.05 -6.14
N ARG A 53 -5.13 -5.67 -6.78
CA ARG A 53 -6.19 -6.42 -6.10
C ARG A 53 -5.61 -7.53 -5.22
N LYS A 54 -4.70 -8.34 -5.77
CA LYS A 54 -4.04 -9.43 -5.07
C LYS A 54 -3.21 -8.95 -3.87
N PHE A 55 -2.59 -7.79 -3.96
CA PHE A 55 -1.89 -7.17 -2.83
C PHE A 55 -2.84 -6.98 -1.64
N TRP A 56 -4.00 -6.39 -1.86
CA TRP A 56 -5.00 -6.16 -0.82
C TRP A 56 -5.57 -7.45 -0.24
N GLU A 57 -5.84 -8.45 -1.09
CA GLU A 57 -6.28 -9.77 -0.64
C GLU A 57 -5.22 -10.46 0.24
N THR A 58 -3.95 -10.34 -0.15
CA THR A 58 -2.84 -10.88 0.63
C THR A 58 -2.72 -10.19 1.97
N ALA A 59 -2.84 -8.86 2.00
CA ALA A 59 -2.85 -8.09 3.24
C ALA A 59 -4.03 -8.51 4.15
N LYS A 60 -5.23 -8.64 3.59
CA LYS A 60 -6.41 -9.09 4.36
C LYS A 60 -6.27 -10.51 4.91
N ARG A 61 -5.63 -11.40 4.15
CA ARG A 61 -5.35 -12.77 4.61
C ARG A 61 -4.34 -12.79 5.76
N ALA A 62 -3.30 -11.94 5.67
CA ALA A 62 -2.29 -11.83 6.72
C ALA A 62 -2.84 -11.14 7.99
N PHE A 63 -3.70 -10.14 7.80
CA PHE A 63 -4.31 -9.34 8.84
C PHE A 63 -5.85 -9.44 8.78
N PRO A 64 -6.46 -10.49 9.35
CA PRO A 64 -7.92 -10.69 9.25
C PRO A 64 -8.75 -9.55 9.84
N ASP A 65 -8.22 -8.88 10.86
CA ASP A 65 -8.81 -7.70 11.53
C ASP A 65 -8.35 -6.37 10.92
N MET A 66 -7.81 -6.38 9.70
CA MET A 66 -7.25 -5.21 9.03
C MET A 66 -8.26 -4.06 8.94
N GLN A 67 -7.80 -2.88 9.33
CA GLN A 67 -8.47 -1.60 9.10
C GLN A 67 -7.57 -0.70 8.27
N PHE A 68 -8.15 -0.07 7.27
CA PHE A 68 -7.47 0.88 6.39
C PHE A 68 -8.17 2.23 6.47
N SER A 69 -7.40 3.28 6.68
CA SER A 69 -7.88 4.66 6.69
C SER A 69 -7.01 5.54 5.81
N VAL A 70 -7.63 6.52 5.19
CA VAL A 70 -6.93 7.66 4.57
C VAL A 70 -7.02 8.82 5.54
N ASP A 71 -5.87 9.25 6.03
CA ASP A 71 -5.76 10.25 7.09
C ASP A 71 -5.69 11.67 6.53
N LEU A 72 -5.14 11.83 5.31
CA LEU A 72 -4.96 13.10 4.66
C LEU A 72 -5.00 12.94 3.13
N LEU A 73 -5.70 13.84 2.46
CA LEU A 73 -5.66 14.04 1.00
C LEU A 73 -5.25 15.48 0.70
N ILE A 74 -4.26 15.64 -0.19
CA ILE A 74 -3.82 16.94 -0.69
C ILE A 74 -3.85 16.89 -2.21
N GLU A 75 -4.52 17.85 -2.83
CA GLU A 75 -4.64 17.94 -4.29
C GLU A 75 -3.80 19.08 -4.86
N SER A 76 -3.17 18.82 -5.99
CA SER A 76 -2.49 19.82 -6.82
C SER A 76 -2.65 19.46 -8.29
N GLY A 77 -3.56 20.16 -8.96
CA GLY A 77 -3.88 19.87 -10.36
C GLY A 77 -4.45 18.46 -10.56
N ASP A 78 -3.81 17.65 -11.36
CA ASP A 78 -4.18 16.26 -11.62
C ASP A 78 -3.58 15.27 -10.62
N LEU A 79 -2.78 15.75 -9.67
CA LEU A 79 -2.14 14.93 -8.63
C LEU A 79 -2.87 15.02 -7.30
N VAL A 80 -3.04 13.89 -6.66
CA VAL A 80 -3.50 13.80 -5.28
C VAL A 80 -2.51 13.01 -4.44
N VAL A 81 -2.07 13.60 -3.34
CA VAL A 81 -1.28 12.93 -2.32
C VAL A 81 -2.23 12.35 -1.28
N SER A 82 -2.11 11.08 -1.01
CA SER A 82 -2.85 10.35 0.01
C SER A 82 -1.87 9.86 1.09
N HIS A 83 -2.05 10.31 2.33
CA HIS A 83 -1.42 9.69 3.49
C HIS A 83 -2.41 8.72 4.14
N TRP A 84 -1.98 7.50 4.40
CA TRP A 84 -2.86 6.43 4.85
C TRP A 84 -2.23 5.61 5.98
N THR A 85 -3.10 4.97 6.75
CA THR A 85 -2.74 4.04 7.83
C THR A 85 -3.47 2.72 7.65
N LEU A 86 -2.73 1.63 7.81
CA LEU A 86 -3.24 0.27 7.91
C LEU A 86 -2.89 -0.27 9.29
N THR A 87 -3.88 -0.79 10.01
CA THR A 87 -3.67 -1.48 11.29
C THR A 87 -4.22 -2.89 11.21
N GLY A 88 -3.65 -3.81 11.98
CA GLY A 88 -4.14 -5.18 12.04
C GLY A 88 -3.26 -6.07 12.90
N THR A 89 -3.70 -7.30 13.13
CA THR A 89 -2.93 -8.34 13.84
C THR A 89 -2.45 -9.36 12.81
N HIS A 90 -1.14 -9.60 12.76
CA HIS A 90 -0.55 -10.59 11.85
C HIS A 90 -0.81 -12.01 12.38
N SER A 91 -2.05 -12.47 12.25
CA SER A 91 -2.55 -13.73 12.80
C SER A 91 -3.04 -14.73 11.73
N GLY A 92 -3.14 -14.29 10.47
CA GLY A 92 -3.62 -15.11 9.37
C GLY A 92 -2.51 -15.80 8.58
N GLY A 93 -2.40 -15.52 7.29
CA GLY A 93 -1.36 -16.10 6.42
C GLY A 93 -0.02 -15.35 6.49
N PRO A 94 0.99 -15.85 5.77
CA PRO A 94 2.26 -15.13 5.64
C PRO A 94 2.07 -13.82 4.87
N TYR A 95 2.90 -12.84 5.21
CA TYR A 95 2.98 -11.56 4.54
C TYR A 95 4.42 -11.30 4.10
N TYR A 96 4.67 -11.20 2.78
CA TYR A 96 6.02 -11.12 2.21
C TYR A 96 7.00 -12.15 2.82
N ASP A 97 6.67 -13.42 2.77
CA ASP A 97 7.47 -14.52 3.32
C ASP A 97 7.67 -14.52 4.85
N VAL A 98 7.11 -13.55 5.56
CA VAL A 98 7.11 -13.53 7.02
C VAL A 98 5.92 -14.33 7.53
N PRO A 99 6.14 -15.40 8.29
CA PRO A 99 5.05 -16.19 8.88
C PRO A 99 4.25 -15.36 9.92
N PRO A 100 3.00 -15.75 10.22
CA PRO A 100 2.20 -15.07 11.23
C PRO A 100 2.94 -14.90 12.55
N SER A 101 3.02 -13.66 13.04
CA SER A 101 3.75 -13.32 14.26
C SER A 101 2.84 -13.12 15.47
N GLY A 102 1.54 -13.05 15.28
CA GLY A 102 0.57 -12.67 16.32
C GLY A 102 0.66 -11.21 16.77
N ARG A 103 1.53 -10.41 16.18
CA ARG A 103 1.73 -9.02 16.58
C ARG A 103 0.71 -8.09 15.92
N ARG A 104 0.27 -7.09 16.69
CA ARG A 104 -0.43 -5.94 16.16
C ARG A 104 0.55 -5.03 15.44
N VAL A 105 0.19 -4.60 14.26
CA VAL A 105 1.01 -3.73 13.41
C VAL A 105 0.28 -2.45 13.08
N ILE A 106 1.05 -1.40 12.85
CA ILE A 106 0.61 -0.12 12.28
C ILE A 106 1.54 0.17 11.12
N ILE A 107 0.99 0.28 9.93
CA ILE A 107 1.72 0.57 8.70
C ILE A 107 1.19 1.88 8.16
N ASN A 108 2.07 2.87 8.04
CA ASN A 108 1.74 4.15 7.41
C ASN A 108 2.38 4.21 6.02
N GLY A 109 1.75 4.94 5.13
CA GLY A 109 2.28 5.16 3.82
C GLY A 109 1.78 6.43 3.18
N THR A 110 2.44 6.79 2.08
CA THR A 110 2.03 7.88 1.22
C THR A 110 1.98 7.38 -0.20
N ALA A 111 0.89 7.66 -0.89
CA ALA A 111 0.72 7.47 -2.31
C ALA A 111 0.53 8.81 -2.98
N ILE A 112 1.20 9.01 -4.12
CA ILE A 112 0.91 10.11 -5.04
C ILE A 112 0.19 9.47 -6.23
N LEU A 113 -0.99 9.97 -6.54
CA LEU A 113 -1.86 9.42 -7.57
C LEU A 113 -2.13 10.51 -8.61
N ARG A 114 -1.92 10.19 -9.88
CA ARG A 114 -2.36 11.04 -10.99
C ARG A 114 -3.72 10.57 -11.47
N LEU A 115 -4.64 11.50 -11.61
CA LEU A 115 -5.98 11.22 -12.13
C LEU A 115 -6.17 11.87 -13.50
N ARG A 116 -6.81 11.14 -14.41
CA ARG A 116 -7.24 11.60 -15.72
C ARG A 116 -8.59 10.96 -16.04
N ASP A 117 -9.55 11.77 -16.47
CA ASP A 117 -10.90 11.31 -16.85
C ASP A 117 -11.56 10.44 -15.76
N GLY A 118 -11.40 10.84 -14.50
CA GLY A 118 -11.99 10.14 -13.36
C GLY A 118 -11.30 8.81 -12.98
N LYS A 119 -10.12 8.53 -13.52
CA LYS A 119 -9.36 7.31 -13.25
C LYS A 119 -7.96 7.64 -12.75
N VAL A 120 -7.44 6.79 -11.87
CA VAL A 120 -6.01 6.78 -11.53
C VAL A 120 -5.25 6.20 -12.72
N VAL A 121 -4.31 6.97 -13.25
CA VAL A 121 -3.46 6.59 -14.39
C VAL A 121 -2.01 6.39 -13.99
N GLU A 122 -1.59 6.89 -12.84
CA GLU A 122 -0.21 6.78 -12.40
C GLU A 122 -0.12 6.81 -10.86
N HIS A 123 0.81 6.03 -10.30
CA HIS A 123 0.97 5.87 -8.85
C HIS A 123 2.44 5.82 -8.47
N TRP A 124 2.82 6.62 -7.48
CA TRP A 124 4.11 6.58 -6.78
C TRP A 124 3.88 6.41 -5.28
N GLY A 125 4.88 5.93 -4.58
CA GLY A 125 4.87 5.84 -3.13
C GLY A 125 4.66 4.42 -2.62
N GLY A 126 4.25 4.30 -1.38
CA GLY A 126 4.08 3.02 -0.69
C GLY A 126 4.20 3.19 0.83
N PRO A 127 4.35 2.11 1.59
CA PRO A 127 4.54 2.17 3.02
C PRO A 127 5.86 2.86 3.38
N HIS A 128 5.83 3.74 4.37
CA HIS A 128 7.02 4.43 4.88
C HIS A 128 7.89 3.50 5.74
N CYS A 129 7.24 2.68 6.54
CA CYS A 129 7.89 1.64 7.32
C CYS A 129 6.92 0.49 7.56
N MET A 130 7.44 -0.70 7.58
CA MET A 130 6.70 -1.91 7.94
C MET A 130 7.11 -2.30 9.37
N ASN A 131 6.77 -1.42 10.33
CA ASN A 131 7.08 -1.64 11.74
C ASN A 131 6.54 -3.00 12.20
N GLY A 132 7.45 -3.90 12.52
CA GLY A 132 7.17 -5.18 13.16
C GLY A 132 7.10 -6.41 12.26
N ILE A 133 7.15 -6.29 10.92
CA ILE A 133 7.06 -7.46 10.04
C ILE A 133 8.29 -7.62 9.15
N GLY A 134 8.65 -6.64 8.35
CA GLY A 134 9.75 -6.76 7.38
C GLY A 134 11.05 -6.13 7.85
N LEU A 135 10.99 -4.92 8.40
CA LEU A 135 12.18 -4.22 8.86
C LEU A 135 12.81 -4.86 10.10
N SER A 136 12.02 -5.46 10.99
CA SER A 136 12.57 -6.17 12.14
C SER A 136 13.41 -7.38 11.72
N ARG A 137 13.06 -8.04 10.62
CA ARG A 137 13.86 -9.14 10.08
C ARG A 137 15.14 -8.62 9.41
N ILE A 138 15.05 -7.56 8.60
CA ILE A 138 16.21 -6.94 7.98
C ILE A 138 17.20 -6.42 9.03
N VAL A 139 16.67 -5.77 10.09
CA VAL A 139 17.50 -5.24 11.19
C VAL A 139 18.09 -6.37 12.04
N THR A 140 17.35 -7.45 12.32
CA THR A 140 17.86 -8.59 13.09
C THR A 140 18.86 -9.43 12.30
N ASP A 141 18.67 -9.62 10.99
CA ASP A 141 19.61 -10.35 10.16
C ASP A 141 20.93 -9.58 9.98
N HIS A 142 20.88 -8.23 9.93
CA HIS A 142 22.09 -7.39 9.92
C HIS A 142 22.75 -7.26 11.30
N ALA A 143 21.99 -7.22 12.38
CA ALA A 143 22.54 -7.19 13.74
C ALA A 143 23.19 -8.51 14.14
N GLY A 144 22.86 -9.61 13.49
CA GLY A 144 23.53 -10.90 13.65
C GLY A 144 24.86 -10.99 12.92
N ALA A 145 25.15 -10.11 11.96
CA ALA A 145 26.38 -10.11 11.18
C ALA A 145 27.41 -9.10 11.67
N GLU A 146 26.98 -7.95 12.20
CA GLU A 146 27.88 -6.94 12.77
C GLU A 146 27.13 -6.12 13.82
N GLY A 147 27.44 -6.34 15.08
CA GLY A 147 26.82 -5.58 16.15
C GLY A 147 27.03 -4.06 16.00
N ARG A 148 25.93 -3.34 16.06
CA ARG A 148 25.74 -1.89 16.13
C ARG A 148 25.40 -1.19 14.82
N VAL A 149 24.12 -1.03 14.61
CA VAL A 149 23.60 0.17 13.97
C VAL A 149 22.83 0.94 15.05
N GLY A 150 23.30 2.11 15.41
CA GLY A 150 22.55 3.00 16.28
C GLY A 150 23.43 3.99 17.01
N GLY A 151 23.79 5.07 16.34
CA GLY A 151 23.99 6.35 17.00
C GLY A 151 22.70 7.16 16.89
N PRO A 152 22.39 8.03 17.85
CA PRO A 152 21.22 8.90 17.77
C PRO A 152 21.39 9.90 16.62
N LEU A 153 20.29 10.15 15.89
CA LEU A 153 20.13 11.31 15.01
C LEU A 153 20.12 12.58 15.83
#